data_3b0a632aec6ddfd9a7e64bd4cd654ea7
#
_entry.id   3b0a632aec6ddfd9a7e64bd4cd654ea7
#
_cell.length_a   1.000
_cell.length_b   1.000
_cell.length_c   1.000
_cell.angle_alpha   90.00
_cell.angle_beta   90.00
_cell.angle_gamma   90.00
#
_symmetry.space_group_name_H-M   'P 1'
#
loop_
_entity.id
_entity.type
_entity.pdbx_description
1 polymer ?
#
loop_
_entity_poly.entity_id
_entity_poly.type
_entity_poly.pdbx_seq_one_letter_code
_entity_poly.pdbx_strand_id
1 'polypeptide(L)'
;MEKRTVELIRNLGKKIEHLEQPIHLLAVCSGGMTLAKTIDKHLKSKKIDSKYFEVWTNIINGKKKIWKTDFHKKDYTGTAVIVEDVIWKGSALPPIKKMLRKMKARKKIFIVSLLDCNRKADFSIFK
;
A
#
# COMPACT_ATOMS: atom_id res chain seq x y z
N MET A 1 -13.91 -2.92 -13.80
CA MET A 1 -13.49 -4.03 -12.90
C MET A 1 -14.68 -4.93 -12.61
N GLU A 2 -14.47 -6.22 -12.65
CA GLU A 2 -15.52 -7.20 -12.38
C GLU A 2 -16.07 -7.03 -10.95
N LYS A 3 -17.39 -7.19 -10.79
CA LYS A 3 -18.09 -7.03 -9.52
C LYS A 3 -17.52 -7.93 -8.41
N ARG A 4 -17.20 -9.18 -8.72
CA ARG A 4 -16.61 -10.12 -7.77
C ARG A 4 -15.23 -9.67 -7.30
N THR A 5 -14.42 -9.13 -8.19
CA THR A 5 -13.10 -8.60 -7.86
C THR A 5 -13.21 -7.39 -6.93
N VAL A 6 -14.15 -6.49 -7.19
CA VAL A 6 -14.41 -5.34 -6.30
C VAL A 6 -14.80 -5.80 -4.90
N GLU A 7 -15.65 -6.83 -4.80
CA GLU A 7 -16.06 -7.40 -3.51
C GLU A 7 -14.87 -8.00 -2.75
N LEU A 8 -13.99 -8.73 -3.44
CA LEU A 8 -12.78 -9.29 -2.83
C LEU A 8 -11.86 -8.18 -2.32
N ILE A 9 -11.72 -7.08 -3.07
CA ILE A 9 -10.92 -5.93 -2.65
C ILE A 9 -11.55 -5.24 -1.44
N ARG A 10 -12.87 -5.13 -1.39
CA ARG A 10 -13.57 -4.59 -0.21
C ARG A 10 -13.34 -5.46 1.02
N ASN A 11 -13.33 -6.77 0.86
CA ASN A 11 -13.03 -7.70 1.95
C ASN A 11 -11.59 -7.52 2.45
N LEU A 12 -10.66 -7.25 1.55
CA LEU A 12 -9.29 -6.92 1.91
C LEU A 12 -9.24 -5.61 2.70
N GLY A 13 -9.99 -4.59 2.27
CA GLY A 13 -10.13 -3.32 2.97
C GLY A 13 -10.65 -3.47 4.39
N LYS A 14 -11.57 -4.40 4.62
CA LYS A 14 -12.11 -4.67 5.96
C LYS A 14 -11.03 -5.10 6.94
N LYS A 15 -9.99 -5.78 6.47
CA LYS A 15 -8.90 -6.25 7.33
C LYS A 15 -8.04 -5.13 7.89
N ILE A 16 -8.08 -3.95 7.28
CA ILE A 16 -7.28 -2.79 7.71
C ILE A 16 -8.13 -1.68 8.33
N GLU A 17 -9.44 -1.85 8.44
CA GLU A 17 -10.34 -0.82 9.00
C GLU A 17 -10.00 -0.43 10.45
N HIS A 18 -9.39 -1.34 11.21
CA HIS A 18 -9.06 -1.13 12.62
C HIS A 18 -7.69 -0.46 12.85
N LEU A 19 -6.93 -0.21 11.81
CA LEU A 19 -5.61 0.42 11.94
C LEU A 19 -5.75 1.88 12.39
N GLU A 20 -4.70 2.38 13.05
CA GLU A 20 -4.66 3.77 13.50
C GLU A 20 -4.85 4.73 12.33
N GLN A 21 -5.81 5.65 12.48
CA GLN A 21 -6.12 6.66 11.47
C GLN A 21 -5.24 7.90 11.64
N PRO A 22 -4.96 8.65 10.58
CA PRO A 22 -5.37 8.37 9.20
C PRO A 22 -4.59 7.19 8.60
N ILE A 23 -5.24 6.45 7.69
CA ILE A 23 -4.59 5.35 6.99
C ILE A 23 -4.04 5.89 5.68
N HIS A 24 -2.71 5.83 5.54
CA HIS A 24 -2.01 6.29 4.34
C HIS A 24 -1.81 5.12 3.38
N LEU A 25 -2.55 5.11 2.29
CA LEU A 25 -2.46 4.05 1.29
C LEU A 25 -1.43 4.43 0.24
N LEU A 26 -0.27 3.79 0.29
CA LEU A 26 0.84 4.05 -0.63
C LEU A 26 0.80 3.04 -1.77
N ALA A 27 0.25 3.48 -2.90
CA ALA A 27 0.19 2.63 -4.09
C ALA A 27 1.57 2.49 -4.71
N VAL A 28 2.02 1.25 -4.90
CA VAL A 28 3.24 0.97 -5.66
C VAL A 28 2.87 1.07 -7.14
N CYS A 29 3.29 2.14 -7.77
CA CYS A 29 2.83 2.49 -9.10
C CYS A 29 3.68 1.84 -10.19
N SER A 30 3.01 1.50 -11.25
CA SER A 30 1.59 1.74 -11.58
C SER A 30 0.65 0.63 -11.10
N GLY A 31 1.12 -0.59 -10.89
CA GLY A 31 0.31 -1.79 -10.66
C GLY A 31 -0.64 -1.71 -9.46
N GLY A 32 -0.22 -1.07 -8.37
CA GLY A 32 -1.03 -0.97 -7.15
C GLY A 32 -2.09 0.13 -7.14
N MET A 33 -2.16 0.96 -8.18
CA MET A 33 -3.04 2.13 -8.20
C MET A 33 -4.53 1.77 -8.05
N THR A 34 -5.02 0.87 -8.89
CA THR A 34 -6.45 0.48 -8.87
C THR A 34 -6.83 -0.15 -7.54
N LEU A 35 -6.00 -1.05 -7.03
CA LEU A 35 -6.22 -1.70 -5.73
C LEU A 35 -6.29 -0.66 -4.61
N ALA A 36 -5.32 0.24 -4.55
CA ALA A 36 -5.26 1.26 -3.50
C ALA A 36 -6.44 2.23 -3.58
N LYS A 37 -6.83 2.66 -4.77
CA LYS A 37 -7.99 3.56 -4.94
C LYS A 37 -9.30 2.88 -4.54
N THR A 38 -9.45 1.59 -4.84
CA THR A 38 -10.64 0.83 -4.46
C THR A 38 -10.72 0.66 -2.94
N ILE A 39 -9.59 0.37 -2.29
CA ILE A 39 -9.52 0.28 -0.82
C ILE A 39 -9.83 1.64 -0.20
N ASP A 40 -9.26 2.72 -0.72
CA ASP A 40 -9.51 4.08 -0.22
C ASP A 40 -11.00 4.42 -0.27
N LYS A 41 -11.64 4.12 -1.39
CA LYS A 41 -13.08 4.34 -1.56
C LYS A 41 -13.88 3.52 -0.53
N HIS A 42 -13.49 2.28 -0.29
CA HIS A 42 -14.14 1.44 0.71
C HIS A 42 -14.00 2.04 2.12
N LEU A 43 -12.79 2.44 2.50
CA LEU A 43 -12.54 3.03 3.82
C LEU A 43 -13.35 4.31 4.01
N LYS A 44 -13.39 5.18 3.02
CA LYS A 44 -14.19 6.42 3.08
C LYS A 44 -15.68 6.13 3.19
N SER A 45 -16.18 5.06 2.55
CA SER A 45 -17.58 4.66 2.68
C SER A 45 -17.93 4.23 4.11
N LYS A 46 -16.94 3.83 4.90
CA LYS A 46 -17.08 3.48 6.31
C LYS A 46 -16.73 4.65 7.24
N LYS A 47 -16.55 5.84 6.69
CA LYS A 47 -16.17 7.06 7.43
C LYS A 47 -14.81 6.92 8.15
N ILE A 48 -13.92 6.13 7.59
CA ILE A 48 -12.55 5.96 8.08
C ILE A 48 -11.67 6.96 7.36
N ASP A 49 -10.85 7.68 8.13
CA ASP A 49 -9.92 8.66 7.58
C ASP A 49 -8.80 7.95 6.85
N SER A 50 -8.81 8.07 5.53
CA SER A 50 -7.80 7.48 4.66
C SER A 50 -7.41 8.44 3.56
N LYS A 51 -6.20 8.30 3.06
CA LYS A 51 -5.71 9.10 1.94
C LYS A 51 -4.82 8.26 1.04
N TYR A 52 -5.00 8.45 -0.25
CA TYR A 52 -4.25 7.77 -1.30
C TYR A 52 -3.00 8.56 -1.65
N PHE A 53 -1.87 7.85 -1.74
CA PHE A 53 -0.58 8.39 -2.19
C PHE A 53 0.04 7.46 -3.22
N GLU A 54 0.93 7.98 -4.02
CA GLU A 54 1.65 7.20 -5.04
C GLU A 54 3.13 7.13 -4.72
N VAL A 55 3.70 5.94 -4.94
CA VAL A 55 5.15 5.72 -4.87
C VAL A 55 5.57 5.07 -6.16
N TRP A 56 6.33 5.81 -6.97
CA TRP A 56 6.81 5.35 -8.26
C TRP A 56 8.22 4.79 -8.11
N THR A 57 8.40 3.53 -8.50
CA THR A 57 9.69 2.85 -8.43
C THR A 57 10.17 2.48 -9.84
N ASN A 58 11.48 2.39 -9.99
CA ASN A 58 12.09 1.91 -11.22
C ASN A 58 13.46 1.31 -10.91
N ILE A 59 14.00 0.56 -11.87
CA ILE A 59 15.34 0.02 -11.74
C ILE A 59 16.34 1.09 -12.20
N ILE A 60 17.20 1.52 -11.30
CA ILE A 60 18.22 2.53 -11.55
C ILE A 60 19.55 1.93 -11.14
N ASN A 61 20.48 1.83 -12.08
CA ASN A 61 21.80 1.21 -11.87
C ASN A 61 21.67 -0.21 -11.28
N GLY A 62 20.76 -1.01 -11.83
CA GLY A 62 20.56 -2.40 -11.43
C GLY A 62 19.79 -2.61 -10.13
N LYS A 63 19.36 -1.54 -9.46
CA LYS A 63 18.61 -1.64 -8.21
C LYS A 63 17.26 -0.95 -8.31
N LYS A 64 16.25 -1.53 -7.65
CA LYS A 64 14.93 -0.92 -7.53
C LYS A 64 15.02 0.30 -6.61
N LYS A 65 14.61 1.47 -7.11
CA LYS A 65 14.63 2.72 -6.35
C LYS A 65 13.34 3.51 -6.54
N ILE A 66 13.02 4.35 -5.55
CA ILE A 66 11.94 5.31 -5.66
C ILE A 66 12.46 6.52 -6.41
N TRP A 67 11.76 6.91 -7.49
CA TRP A 67 12.13 8.11 -8.23
C TRP A 67 11.09 9.24 -8.10
N LYS A 68 9.90 8.93 -7.63
CA LYS A 68 8.83 9.92 -7.44
C LYS A 68 7.83 9.44 -6.39
N THR A 69 7.45 10.33 -5.49
CA THR A 69 6.34 10.09 -4.55
C THR A 69 5.75 11.43 -4.12
N ASP A 70 4.46 11.42 -3.83
CA ASP A 70 3.77 12.57 -3.24
C ASP A 70 3.57 12.40 -1.72
N PHE A 71 4.11 11.34 -1.13
CA PHE A 71 4.05 11.11 0.31
C PHE A 71 5.30 11.68 0.99
N HIS A 72 5.09 12.61 1.92
CA HIS A 72 6.16 13.29 2.63
C HIS A 72 6.08 13.05 4.15
N LYS A 73 7.16 13.33 4.86
CA LYS A 73 7.22 13.16 6.32
C LYS A 73 6.06 13.85 7.04
N LYS A 74 5.68 15.05 6.60
CA LYS A 74 4.57 15.81 7.19
C LYS A 74 3.21 15.11 7.06
N ASP A 75 3.07 14.25 6.05
CA ASP A 75 1.83 13.51 5.81
C ASP A 75 1.72 12.27 6.70
N TYR A 76 2.84 11.81 7.25
CA TYR A 76 2.92 10.55 7.99
C TYR A 76 2.48 10.74 9.44
N THR A 77 1.17 10.70 9.69
CA THR A 77 0.58 10.96 11.01
C THR A 77 -0.16 9.74 11.59
N GLY A 78 -0.48 8.75 10.79
CA GLY A 78 -1.16 7.54 11.20
C GLY A 78 -0.42 6.28 10.79
N THR A 79 -1.10 5.38 10.09
CA THR A 79 -0.56 4.09 9.66
C THR A 79 -0.25 4.10 8.17
N ALA A 80 0.95 3.68 7.79
CA ALA A 80 1.32 3.48 6.39
C ALA A 80 0.96 2.07 5.93
N VAL A 81 0.26 1.97 4.81
CA VAL A 81 -0.10 0.70 4.18
C VAL A 81 0.43 0.71 2.75
N ILE A 82 1.42 -0.12 2.48
CA ILE A 82 1.98 -0.28 1.13
C ILE A 82 1.04 -1.19 0.35
N VAL A 83 0.57 -0.72 -0.80
CA VAL A 83 -0.40 -1.44 -1.63
C VAL A 83 0.23 -1.80 -2.96
N GLU A 84 0.37 -3.09 -3.21
CA GLU A 84 0.92 -3.62 -4.46
C GLU A 84 -0.02 -4.69 -5.02
N ASP A 85 -0.30 -4.68 -6.32
CA ASP A 85 -1.23 -5.65 -6.89
C ASP A 85 -0.66 -7.06 -6.87
N VAL A 86 0.57 -7.25 -7.33
CA VAL A 86 1.25 -8.54 -7.34
C VAL A 86 2.62 -8.41 -6.69
N ILE A 87 2.85 -9.17 -5.63
CA ILE A 87 4.18 -9.28 -5.01
C ILE A 87 4.81 -10.57 -5.55
N TRP A 88 5.80 -10.40 -6.42
CA TRP A 88 6.57 -11.51 -6.95
C TRP A 88 7.80 -11.74 -6.08
N LYS A 89 8.86 -10.95 -6.27
CA LYS A 89 10.05 -10.98 -5.44
C LYS A 89 10.04 -9.94 -4.33
N GLY A 90 9.12 -8.98 -4.41
CA GLY A 90 9.00 -7.92 -3.44
C GLY A 90 10.12 -6.89 -3.51
N SER A 91 10.70 -6.68 -4.70
CA SER A 91 11.87 -5.79 -4.88
C SER A 91 11.57 -4.32 -4.62
N ALA A 92 10.31 -3.89 -4.73
CA ALA A 92 9.90 -2.52 -4.44
C ALA A 92 9.74 -2.26 -2.93
N LEU A 93 9.54 -3.31 -2.12
CA LEU A 93 9.24 -3.15 -0.69
C LEU A 93 10.42 -2.61 0.13
N PRO A 94 11.67 -3.12 -0.01
CA PRO A 94 12.78 -2.60 0.79
C PRO A 94 13.01 -1.09 0.63
N PRO A 95 13.07 -0.50 -0.58
CA PRO A 95 13.26 0.95 -0.69
C PRO A 95 12.12 1.75 -0.11
N ILE A 96 10.86 1.27 -0.23
CA ILE A 96 9.71 1.97 0.33
C ILE A 96 9.73 1.88 1.86
N LYS A 97 9.99 0.71 2.42
CA LYS A 97 10.13 0.55 3.87
C LYS A 97 11.24 1.42 4.43
N LYS A 98 12.38 1.49 3.73
CA LYS A 98 13.51 2.32 4.14
C LYS A 98 13.11 3.80 4.17
N MET A 99 12.41 4.27 3.14
CA MET A 99 11.88 5.63 3.09
C MET A 99 10.98 5.93 4.28
N LEU A 100 10.02 5.04 4.55
CA LEU A 100 9.07 5.21 5.66
C LEU A 100 9.76 5.23 7.03
N ARG A 101 10.73 4.34 7.24
CA ARG A 101 11.50 4.28 8.48
C ARG A 101 12.35 5.51 8.71
N LYS A 102 12.87 6.12 7.65
CA LYS A 102 13.59 7.40 7.74
C LYS A 102 12.66 8.54 8.14
N MET A 103 11.40 8.48 7.71
CA MET A 103 10.39 9.49 8.09
C MET A 103 9.96 9.33 9.54
N LYS A 104 9.60 8.11 9.95
CA LYS A 104 9.06 7.78 11.29
C LYS A 104 9.51 6.36 11.69
N ALA A 105 10.65 6.23 12.37
CA ALA A 105 11.26 4.94 12.67
C ALA A 105 10.40 3.97 13.47
N ARG A 106 9.51 4.47 14.33
CA ARG A 106 8.70 3.64 15.24
C ARG A 106 7.27 3.37 14.76
N LYS A 107 6.87 3.91 13.62
CA LYS A 107 5.54 3.67 13.06
C LYS A 107 5.47 2.27 12.45
N LYS A 108 4.32 1.61 12.61
CA LYS A 108 4.08 0.32 11.99
C LYS A 108 3.79 0.50 10.50
N ILE A 109 4.28 -0.44 9.70
CA ILE A 109 4.09 -0.48 8.25
C ILE A 109 3.39 -1.79 7.92
N PHE A 110 2.28 -1.70 7.20
CA PHE A 110 1.55 -2.88 6.72
C PHE A 110 1.67 -2.99 5.20
N ILE A 111 1.58 -4.20 4.70
CA ILE A 111 1.67 -4.49 3.27
C ILE A 111 0.43 -5.27 2.86
N VAL A 112 -0.23 -4.78 1.81
CA VAL A 112 -1.45 -5.34 1.27
C VAL A 112 -1.25 -5.63 -0.21
N SER A 113 -1.69 -6.79 -0.68
CA SER A 113 -1.59 -7.15 -2.09
C SER A 113 -2.79 -7.96 -2.55
N LEU A 114 -3.01 -7.96 -3.86
CA LEU A 114 -3.99 -8.83 -4.50
C LEU A 114 -3.45 -10.26 -4.56
N LEU A 115 -2.21 -10.41 -5.02
CA LEU A 115 -1.51 -11.69 -5.11
C LEU A 115 -0.13 -11.56 -4.46
N ASP A 116 0.18 -12.48 -3.55
CA ASP A 116 1.46 -12.50 -2.83
C ASP A 116 2.14 -13.86 -3.04
N CYS A 117 3.15 -13.90 -3.91
CA CYS A 117 3.85 -15.13 -4.27
C CYS A 117 4.93 -15.56 -3.27
N ASN A 118 5.35 -14.66 -2.37
CA ASN A 118 6.47 -14.91 -1.45
C ASN A 118 6.15 -14.60 0.02
N ARG A 119 4.88 -14.55 0.38
CA ARG A 119 4.42 -14.32 1.76
C ARG A 119 5.01 -13.05 2.38
N LYS A 120 5.08 -11.97 1.60
CA LYS A 120 5.62 -10.69 2.05
C LYS A 120 4.56 -9.70 2.51
N ALA A 121 3.30 -9.94 2.14
CA ALA A 121 2.19 -9.09 2.54
C ALA A 121 1.63 -9.51 3.91
N ASP A 122 1.15 -8.53 4.67
CA ASP A 122 0.39 -8.79 5.88
C ASP A 122 -1.01 -9.29 5.55
N PHE A 123 -1.61 -8.74 4.49
CA PHE A 123 -2.92 -9.15 4.00
C PHE A 123 -2.90 -9.27 2.47
N SER A 124 -3.45 -10.37 1.96
CA SER A 124 -3.58 -10.58 0.52
C SER A 124 -4.83 -11.39 0.22
N ILE A 125 -5.31 -11.28 -1.03
CA ILE A 125 -6.46 -12.06 -1.49
C ILE A 125 -5.98 -13.45 -1.93
N PHE A 126 -4.92 -13.48 -2.73
CA PHE A 126 -4.33 -14.71 -3.23
C PHE A 126 -2.90 -14.87 -2.73
N LYS A 127 -2.55 -16.07 -2.42
CA LYS A 127 -1.19 -16.42 -1.94
C LYS A 127 -0.50 -17.39 -2.88
#